data_7d3a6e42b5f9af814878906f619caf07
#
_entry.id   7d3a6e42b5f9af814878906f619caf07
#
_cell.length_a   1.000
_cell.length_b   1.000
_cell.length_c   1.000
_cell.angle_alpha   90.00
_cell.angle_beta   90.00
_cell.angle_gamma   90.00
#
_symmetry.space_group_name_H-M   'P 1'
#
loop_
_entity.id
_entity.type
_entity.pdbx_description
1 polymer ?
#
loop_
_entity_poly.entity_id
_entity_poly.type
_entity_poly.pdbx_seq_one_letter_code
_entity_poly.pdbx_strand_id
1 'polypeptide(L)'
;MITSVLNYLEHTANKYPEKIALVEKEKSITYKEMSSVAKVIATNLLNKIGSECRPVVVLMDKSLEAVVSFWGILHSGNIYVPMDAFAPMERINKIIDFVQPAAVIIDDAFAEKSAELHVDSQILYQYDSLISGEAEADKIAEVQASIIDTDPAYIICTSGSTGVPKGVVIPHRAIIDFTEEASEVMEFSEKEVFANQAPFYFDASVPDLYCTVRNGATLHILGQSMFRFPIQLLEYIKLHQINAIYWVPSALILVANLRALPEVDVTCLKKIMFCGEVMPVKQLNAWRKYVPDAKYVNYYGPSETTYASTYYVIDRDFTNDEALPIGKPAINTGVLILNDQDEKAAVGEIGELCIKGSGVALGYYNNPEKTAEVFVQNPTNNKYRDIIYRTGDLVKWNERGEIEYVCRKDFQIKHQGYRIELGEIEHGAMGVNGMKRVCSLYHDKRKQIVLIYEGDAEPSEVKEVLKTKVPENMVPEIIHKLDTMPMNANGKIDRVLLKEKYGK
;
A
#
# COMPACT_ATOMS: atom_id res chain seq x y z
N MET A 1 -10.43 -7.97 -24.98
CA MET A 1 -10.38 -6.78 -24.08
C MET A 1 -10.43 -7.32 -22.66
N ILE A 2 -9.58 -6.87 -21.77
CA ILE A 2 -9.60 -7.27 -20.34
C ILE A 2 -10.54 -6.31 -19.63
N THR A 3 -11.61 -6.84 -19.05
CA THR A 3 -12.64 -6.05 -18.35
C THR A 3 -12.65 -6.30 -16.84
N SER A 4 -11.93 -7.31 -16.38
CA SER A 4 -11.77 -7.63 -14.96
C SER A 4 -10.41 -8.25 -14.71
N VAL A 5 -9.84 -8.05 -13.54
CA VAL A 5 -8.59 -8.72 -13.12
C VAL A 5 -8.74 -10.25 -13.08
N LEU A 6 -9.97 -10.75 -12.97
CA LEU A 6 -10.25 -12.19 -13.02
C LEU A 6 -9.80 -12.83 -14.33
N ASN A 7 -9.83 -12.07 -15.44
CA ASN A 7 -9.35 -12.55 -16.74
C ASN A 7 -7.87 -12.98 -16.68
N TYR A 8 -7.06 -12.40 -15.80
CA TYR A 8 -5.67 -12.79 -15.59
C TYR A 8 -5.56 -14.21 -15.03
N LEU A 9 -6.28 -14.46 -13.91
CA LEU A 9 -6.22 -15.78 -13.28
C LEU A 9 -6.79 -16.88 -14.17
N GLU A 10 -7.94 -16.62 -14.82
CA GLU A 10 -8.55 -17.57 -15.77
C GLU A 10 -7.62 -17.89 -16.94
N HIS A 11 -7.03 -16.87 -17.55
CA HIS A 11 -6.08 -17.06 -18.66
C HIS A 11 -4.87 -17.88 -18.22
N THR A 12 -4.28 -17.51 -17.08
CA THR A 12 -3.02 -18.12 -16.62
C THR A 12 -3.23 -19.53 -16.08
N ALA A 13 -4.32 -19.79 -15.37
CA ALA A 13 -4.66 -21.13 -14.90
C ALA A 13 -4.93 -22.10 -16.07
N ASN A 14 -5.48 -21.61 -17.17
CA ASN A 14 -5.64 -22.41 -18.38
C ASN A 14 -4.34 -22.64 -19.14
N LYS A 15 -3.46 -21.64 -19.19
CA LYS A 15 -2.21 -21.69 -19.95
C LYS A 15 -1.08 -22.44 -19.23
N TYR A 16 -1.01 -22.28 -17.91
CA TYR A 16 0.05 -22.83 -17.05
C TYR A 16 -0.52 -23.53 -15.82
N PRO A 17 -1.43 -24.53 -15.96
CA PRO A 17 -2.20 -25.11 -14.84
C PRO A 17 -1.30 -25.67 -13.72
N GLU A 18 -0.26 -26.39 -14.07
CA GLU A 18 0.61 -27.10 -13.11
C GLU A 18 1.79 -26.23 -12.61
N LYS A 19 1.88 -24.97 -13.07
CA LYS A 19 2.92 -24.08 -12.60
C LYS A 19 2.59 -23.56 -11.22
N ILE A 20 3.62 -23.49 -10.36
CA ILE A 20 3.51 -22.89 -9.03
C ILE A 20 3.21 -21.38 -9.17
N ALA A 21 2.10 -20.96 -8.60
CA ALA A 21 1.68 -19.57 -8.54
C ALA A 21 2.24 -18.88 -7.30
N LEU A 22 2.07 -19.49 -6.14
CA LEU A 22 2.45 -18.92 -4.84
C LEU A 22 3.30 -19.91 -4.05
N VAL A 23 4.27 -19.38 -3.32
CA VAL A 23 5.12 -20.11 -2.38
C VAL A 23 5.14 -19.36 -1.05
N GLU A 24 4.87 -20.05 0.05
CA GLU A 24 4.99 -19.53 1.41
C GLU A 24 5.66 -20.58 2.30
N LYS A 25 6.90 -20.31 2.73
CA LYS A 25 7.70 -21.29 3.50
C LYS A 25 7.78 -22.64 2.75
N GLU A 26 7.24 -23.70 3.36
CA GLU A 26 7.19 -25.06 2.79
C GLU A 26 5.91 -25.34 1.97
N LYS A 27 4.95 -24.40 1.98
CA LYS A 27 3.69 -24.53 1.24
C LYS A 27 3.83 -23.92 -0.15
N SER A 28 3.15 -24.51 -1.12
CA SER A 28 2.99 -23.93 -2.45
C SER A 28 1.65 -24.31 -3.05
N ILE A 29 1.18 -23.52 -4.02
CA ILE A 29 -0.05 -23.79 -4.76
C ILE A 29 0.17 -23.51 -6.24
N THR A 30 -0.37 -24.37 -7.11
CA THR A 30 -0.37 -24.18 -8.56
C THR A 30 -1.46 -23.21 -8.99
N TYR A 31 -1.37 -22.68 -10.22
CA TYR A 31 -2.43 -21.84 -10.79
C TYR A 31 -3.78 -22.54 -10.88
N LYS A 32 -3.79 -23.82 -11.22
CA LYS A 32 -5.01 -24.64 -11.27
C LYS A 32 -5.65 -24.79 -9.90
N GLU A 33 -4.86 -25.15 -8.90
CA GLU A 33 -5.34 -25.28 -7.52
C GLU A 33 -5.85 -23.94 -6.99
N MET A 34 -5.07 -22.84 -7.17
CA MET A 34 -5.45 -21.49 -6.79
C MET A 34 -6.78 -21.07 -7.39
N SER A 35 -6.98 -21.26 -8.71
CA SER A 35 -8.23 -20.96 -9.38
C SER A 35 -9.38 -21.83 -8.86
N SER A 36 -9.12 -23.12 -8.64
CA SER A 36 -10.16 -24.04 -8.15
C SER A 36 -10.62 -23.69 -6.74
N VAL A 37 -9.69 -23.44 -5.81
CA VAL A 37 -10.01 -23.06 -4.43
C VAL A 37 -10.70 -21.69 -4.38
N ALA A 38 -10.24 -20.73 -5.16
CA ALA A 38 -10.88 -19.41 -5.26
C ALA A 38 -12.34 -19.52 -5.72
N LYS A 39 -12.65 -20.39 -6.68
CA LYS A 39 -14.02 -20.63 -7.14
C LYS A 39 -14.90 -21.31 -6.09
N VAL A 40 -14.35 -22.20 -5.27
CA VAL A 40 -15.08 -22.78 -4.13
C VAL A 40 -15.42 -21.69 -3.10
N ILE A 41 -14.45 -20.85 -2.75
CA ILE A 41 -14.68 -19.69 -1.85
C ILE A 41 -15.77 -18.79 -2.43
N ALA A 42 -15.68 -18.47 -3.73
CA ALA A 42 -16.71 -17.65 -4.40
C ALA A 42 -18.10 -18.24 -4.29
N THR A 43 -18.24 -19.54 -4.57
CA THR A 43 -19.53 -20.24 -4.43
C THR A 43 -20.09 -20.14 -3.02
N ASN A 44 -19.25 -20.37 -2.02
CA ASN A 44 -19.65 -20.28 -0.62
C ASN A 44 -20.07 -18.85 -0.23
N LEU A 45 -19.34 -17.83 -0.70
CA LEU A 45 -19.71 -16.44 -0.47
C LEU A 45 -21.02 -16.08 -1.19
N LEU A 46 -21.20 -16.46 -2.46
CA LEU A 46 -22.43 -16.22 -3.19
C LEU A 46 -23.65 -16.81 -2.50
N ASN A 47 -23.51 -18.01 -1.93
CA ASN A 47 -24.59 -18.68 -1.19
C ASN A 47 -24.91 -17.98 0.16
N LYS A 48 -23.97 -17.27 0.74
CA LYS A 48 -24.09 -16.62 2.05
C LYS A 48 -24.47 -15.14 1.96
N ILE A 49 -23.85 -14.41 1.03
CA ILE A 49 -23.95 -12.95 0.97
C ILE A 49 -24.35 -12.39 -0.41
N GLY A 50 -24.42 -13.22 -1.45
CA GLY A 50 -24.73 -12.76 -2.82
C GLY A 50 -23.56 -12.04 -3.51
N SER A 51 -23.86 -11.32 -4.62
CA SER A 51 -22.90 -10.65 -5.51
C SER A 51 -23.17 -9.14 -5.63
N GLU A 52 -23.45 -8.47 -4.53
CA GLU A 52 -23.91 -7.06 -4.54
C GLU A 52 -22.77 -6.05 -4.39
N CYS A 53 -21.54 -6.36 -4.81
CA CYS A 53 -20.38 -5.48 -4.67
C CYS A 53 -20.15 -5.02 -3.21
N ARG A 54 -20.30 -5.94 -2.25
CA ARG A 54 -20.16 -5.64 -0.83
C ARG A 54 -18.75 -5.89 -0.33
N PRO A 55 -18.27 -5.12 0.67
CA PRO A 55 -16.96 -5.36 1.29
C PRO A 55 -16.93 -6.71 2.03
N VAL A 56 -15.86 -7.48 1.78
CA VAL A 56 -15.53 -8.70 2.53
C VAL A 56 -14.14 -8.49 3.13
N VAL A 57 -14.09 -8.45 4.45
CA VAL A 57 -12.83 -8.28 5.19
C VAL A 57 -12.06 -9.59 5.20
N VAL A 58 -10.75 -9.52 4.94
CA VAL A 58 -9.81 -10.61 5.13
C VAL A 58 -8.86 -10.21 6.26
N LEU A 59 -9.04 -10.84 7.41
CA LEU A 59 -8.33 -10.56 8.65
C LEU A 59 -7.41 -11.74 8.98
N MET A 60 -6.30 -11.82 8.24
CA MET A 60 -5.29 -12.88 8.33
C MET A 60 -3.90 -12.29 8.23
N ASP A 61 -2.90 -13.03 8.69
CA ASP A 61 -1.51 -12.71 8.37
C ASP A 61 -1.26 -12.84 6.87
N LYS A 62 -0.15 -12.30 6.43
CA LYS A 62 0.31 -12.41 5.06
C LYS A 62 0.61 -13.88 4.73
N SER A 63 -0.28 -14.49 3.95
CA SER A 63 -0.30 -15.93 3.68
C SER A 63 -0.81 -16.23 2.28
N LEU A 64 -0.60 -17.46 1.85
CA LEU A 64 -1.16 -18.02 0.63
C LEU A 64 -2.69 -18.03 0.69
N GLU A 65 -3.25 -18.39 1.83
CA GLU A 65 -4.70 -18.44 2.10
C GLU A 65 -5.35 -17.06 1.94
N ALA A 66 -4.67 -15.99 2.38
CA ALA A 66 -5.15 -14.63 2.20
C ALA A 66 -5.25 -14.26 0.71
N VAL A 67 -4.23 -14.58 -0.09
CA VAL A 67 -4.24 -14.29 -1.54
C VAL A 67 -5.35 -15.08 -2.23
N VAL A 68 -5.51 -16.36 -1.94
CA VAL A 68 -6.59 -17.18 -2.51
C VAL A 68 -7.97 -16.64 -2.13
N SER A 69 -8.11 -16.11 -0.90
CA SER A 69 -9.35 -15.47 -0.45
C SER A 69 -9.67 -14.21 -1.25
N PHE A 70 -8.67 -13.38 -1.60
CA PHE A 70 -8.89 -12.19 -2.45
C PHE A 70 -9.47 -12.58 -3.80
N TRP A 71 -8.91 -13.59 -4.45
CA TRP A 71 -9.43 -14.09 -5.72
C TRP A 71 -10.82 -14.72 -5.58
N GLY A 72 -11.09 -15.42 -4.50
CA GLY A 72 -12.42 -15.97 -4.21
C GLY A 72 -13.46 -14.88 -4.02
N ILE A 73 -13.14 -13.80 -3.30
CA ILE A 73 -14.01 -12.65 -3.11
C ILE A 73 -14.30 -11.97 -4.46
N LEU A 74 -13.27 -11.74 -5.27
CA LEU A 74 -13.44 -11.15 -6.61
C LEU A 74 -14.30 -12.02 -7.52
N HIS A 75 -14.11 -13.36 -7.51
CA HIS A 75 -14.97 -14.28 -8.28
C HIS A 75 -16.43 -14.27 -7.82
N SER A 76 -16.72 -13.87 -6.58
CA SER A 76 -18.09 -13.69 -6.09
C SER A 76 -18.70 -12.33 -6.42
N GLY A 77 -17.99 -11.46 -7.16
CA GLY A 77 -18.44 -10.10 -7.47
C GLY A 77 -18.45 -9.16 -6.26
N ASN A 78 -17.71 -9.47 -5.21
CA ASN A 78 -17.58 -8.66 -4.00
C ASN A 78 -16.17 -8.01 -3.92
N ILE A 79 -16.01 -7.09 -2.96
CA ILE A 79 -14.83 -6.24 -2.79
C ILE A 79 -13.98 -6.81 -1.66
N TYR A 80 -12.71 -7.13 -1.88
CA TYR A 80 -11.87 -7.55 -0.76
C TYR A 80 -11.30 -6.36 0.00
N VAL A 81 -11.23 -6.51 1.33
CA VAL A 81 -10.69 -5.50 2.26
C VAL A 81 -9.65 -6.20 3.14
N PRO A 82 -8.38 -6.15 2.77
CA PRO A 82 -7.33 -6.75 3.57
C PRO A 82 -7.05 -5.91 4.80
N MET A 83 -6.90 -6.57 5.96
CA MET A 83 -6.66 -5.91 7.24
C MET A 83 -5.47 -6.50 7.97
N ASP A 84 -4.81 -5.67 8.77
CA ASP A 84 -3.73 -6.07 9.65
C ASP A 84 -4.25 -6.87 10.84
N ALA A 85 -4.01 -8.18 10.86
CA ALA A 85 -4.41 -9.08 11.96
C ALA A 85 -3.62 -8.84 13.28
N PHE A 86 -2.52 -8.08 13.23
CA PHE A 86 -1.70 -7.75 14.39
C PHE A 86 -1.96 -6.32 14.91
N ALA A 87 -2.82 -5.57 14.25
CA ALA A 87 -3.21 -4.25 14.72
C ALA A 87 -3.94 -4.34 16.08
N PRO A 88 -3.91 -3.28 16.89
CA PRO A 88 -4.72 -3.22 18.13
C PRO A 88 -6.19 -3.50 17.83
N MET A 89 -6.87 -4.28 18.70
CA MET A 89 -8.27 -4.68 18.50
C MET A 89 -9.20 -3.47 18.36
N GLU A 90 -8.94 -2.39 19.10
CA GLU A 90 -9.69 -1.14 18.94
C GLU A 90 -9.61 -0.57 17.53
N ARG A 91 -8.43 -0.67 16.88
CA ARG A 91 -8.26 -0.22 15.50
C ARG A 91 -8.96 -1.16 14.52
N ILE A 92 -8.85 -2.47 14.72
CA ILE A 92 -9.55 -3.47 13.90
C ILE A 92 -11.07 -3.18 13.94
N ASN A 93 -11.63 -3.01 15.12
CA ASN A 93 -13.05 -2.74 15.31
C ASN A 93 -13.47 -1.39 14.70
N LYS A 94 -12.66 -0.34 14.82
CA LYS A 94 -12.93 0.94 14.13
C LYS A 94 -13.03 0.79 12.61
N ILE A 95 -12.16 -0.04 12.02
CA ILE A 95 -12.22 -0.31 10.56
C ILE A 95 -13.46 -1.13 10.22
N ILE A 96 -13.78 -2.14 11.01
CA ILE A 96 -14.99 -2.97 10.83
C ILE A 96 -16.25 -2.10 10.93
N ASP A 97 -16.35 -1.26 11.95
CA ASP A 97 -17.49 -0.36 12.17
C ASP A 97 -17.64 0.64 10.99
N PHE A 98 -16.53 1.09 10.42
CA PHE A 98 -16.50 1.99 9.26
C PHE A 98 -16.85 1.27 7.96
N VAL A 99 -16.27 0.10 7.70
CA VAL A 99 -16.44 -0.67 6.46
C VAL A 99 -17.81 -1.35 6.42
N GLN A 100 -18.35 -1.77 7.56
CA GLN A 100 -19.59 -2.54 7.69
C GLN A 100 -19.60 -3.74 6.73
N PRO A 101 -18.67 -4.70 6.89
CA PRO A 101 -18.48 -5.77 5.92
C PRO A 101 -19.67 -6.72 5.87
N ALA A 102 -19.92 -7.28 4.68
CA ALA A 102 -20.90 -8.35 4.52
C ALA A 102 -20.40 -9.71 5.02
N ALA A 103 -19.09 -9.88 5.08
CA ALA A 103 -18.40 -11.05 5.64
C ALA A 103 -17.04 -10.68 6.16
N VAL A 104 -16.57 -11.45 7.15
CA VAL A 104 -15.19 -11.38 7.69
C VAL A 104 -14.59 -12.78 7.59
N ILE A 105 -13.47 -12.92 6.89
CA ILE A 105 -12.74 -14.17 6.74
C ILE A 105 -11.52 -14.12 7.66
N ILE A 106 -11.36 -15.12 8.50
CA ILE A 106 -10.24 -15.27 9.44
C ILE A 106 -9.57 -16.63 9.28
N ASP A 107 -8.33 -16.74 9.74
CA ASP A 107 -7.63 -18.01 9.91
C ASP A 107 -7.71 -18.53 11.35
N ASP A 108 -7.15 -19.71 11.57
CA ASP A 108 -7.10 -20.32 12.91
C ASP A 108 -6.26 -19.49 13.90
N ALA A 109 -5.24 -18.78 13.40
CA ALA A 109 -4.39 -17.95 14.25
C ALA A 109 -5.15 -16.77 14.87
N PHE A 110 -6.22 -16.29 14.19
CA PHE A 110 -7.07 -15.21 14.69
C PHE A 110 -8.32 -15.70 15.45
N ALA A 111 -8.61 -16.99 15.41
CA ALA A 111 -9.86 -17.56 15.94
C ALA A 111 -10.12 -17.19 17.43
N GLU A 112 -9.08 -17.28 18.28
CA GLU A 112 -9.21 -16.97 19.72
C GLU A 112 -9.58 -15.49 19.97
N LYS A 113 -9.12 -14.56 19.12
CA LYS A 113 -9.39 -13.13 19.22
C LYS A 113 -10.71 -12.72 18.58
N SER A 114 -11.32 -13.60 17.82
CA SER A 114 -12.52 -13.29 17.02
C SER A 114 -13.73 -12.89 17.86
N ALA A 115 -13.81 -13.36 19.11
CA ALA A 115 -14.87 -12.97 20.06
C ALA A 115 -14.83 -11.48 20.46
N GLU A 116 -13.73 -10.78 20.24
CA GLU A 116 -13.57 -9.36 20.52
C GLU A 116 -13.96 -8.45 19.33
N LEU A 117 -14.29 -9.04 18.17
CA LEU A 117 -14.70 -8.30 16.98
C LEU A 117 -16.13 -7.76 17.11
N HIS A 118 -16.35 -6.54 16.64
CA HIS A 118 -17.67 -5.92 16.54
C HIS A 118 -18.43 -6.44 15.31
N VAL A 119 -18.60 -7.76 15.20
CA VAL A 119 -19.33 -8.40 14.10
C VAL A 119 -20.31 -9.45 14.62
N ASP A 120 -21.39 -9.64 13.91
CA ASP A 120 -22.28 -10.79 14.13
C ASP A 120 -21.54 -12.09 13.74
N SER A 121 -21.61 -13.12 14.57
CA SER A 121 -21.04 -14.44 14.29
C SER A 121 -21.55 -15.06 12.97
N GLN A 122 -22.72 -14.62 12.48
CA GLN A 122 -23.30 -15.08 11.22
C GLN A 122 -22.52 -14.61 9.98
N ILE A 123 -21.75 -13.53 10.08
CA ILE A 123 -20.92 -13.03 8.98
C ILE A 123 -19.43 -13.33 9.19
N LEU A 124 -19.05 -14.04 10.24
CA LEU A 124 -17.68 -14.46 10.54
C LEU A 124 -17.43 -15.87 10.03
N TYR A 125 -16.44 -16.03 9.16
CA TYR A 125 -16.12 -17.31 8.52
C TYR A 125 -14.65 -17.66 8.72
N GLN A 126 -14.42 -18.91 9.17
CA GLN A 126 -13.09 -19.52 9.10
C GLN A 126 -12.77 -19.86 7.65
N TYR A 127 -11.53 -19.61 7.21
CA TYR A 127 -11.05 -19.91 5.86
C TYR A 127 -11.38 -21.36 5.47
N ASP A 128 -11.09 -22.34 6.35
CA ASP A 128 -11.33 -23.76 6.09
C ASP A 128 -12.81 -24.09 5.83
N SER A 129 -13.73 -23.32 6.37
CA SER A 129 -15.16 -23.49 6.11
C SER A 129 -15.57 -23.02 4.70
N LEU A 130 -14.79 -22.12 4.10
CA LEU A 130 -15.07 -21.56 2.78
C LEU A 130 -14.43 -22.35 1.63
N ILE A 131 -13.45 -23.20 1.90
CA ILE A 131 -12.80 -24.06 0.89
C ILE A 131 -13.45 -25.43 0.77
N SER A 132 -14.53 -25.70 1.51
CA SER A 132 -15.26 -26.97 1.51
C SER A 132 -16.35 -26.97 0.43
N GLY A 133 -16.54 -28.11 -0.24
CA GLY A 133 -17.56 -28.29 -1.28
C GLY A 133 -17.01 -28.17 -2.69
N GLU A 134 -17.90 -27.96 -3.64
CA GLU A 134 -17.59 -27.85 -5.06
C GLU A 134 -17.96 -26.47 -5.61
N ALA A 135 -17.26 -26.03 -6.64
CA ALA A 135 -17.55 -24.77 -7.31
C ALA A 135 -18.80 -24.88 -8.20
N GLU A 136 -19.75 -23.95 -8.06
CA GLU A 136 -20.93 -23.80 -8.92
C GLU A 136 -20.55 -22.95 -10.16
N ALA A 137 -19.98 -23.61 -11.18
CA ALA A 137 -19.38 -22.92 -12.33
C ALA A 137 -20.35 -21.97 -13.05
N ASP A 138 -21.61 -22.38 -13.25
CA ASP A 138 -22.62 -21.58 -13.95
C ASP A 138 -22.94 -20.29 -13.17
N LYS A 139 -23.07 -20.38 -11.85
CA LYS A 139 -23.36 -19.24 -11.00
C LYS A 139 -22.20 -18.24 -10.98
N ILE A 140 -20.95 -18.74 -10.92
CA ILE A 140 -19.76 -17.90 -11.00
C ILE A 140 -19.66 -17.22 -12.38
N ALA A 141 -19.95 -17.96 -13.47
CA ALA A 141 -19.94 -17.41 -14.83
C ALA A 141 -20.98 -16.30 -15.02
N GLU A 142 -22.18 -16.45 -14.43
CA GLU A 142 -23.20 -15.40 -14.45
C GLU A 142 -22.72 -14.11 -13.76
N VAL A 143 -22.12 -14.24 -12.58
CA VAL A 143 -21.56 -13.10 -11.84
C VAL A 143 -20.42 -12.45 -12.63
N GLN A 144 -19.49 -13.24 -13.15
CA GLN A 144 -18.35 -12.70 -13.92
C GLN A 144 -18.80 -11.96 -15.19
N ALA A 145 -19.87 -12.42 -15.83
CA ALA A 145 -20.42 -11.75 -17.01
C ALA A 145 -21.04 -10.38 -16.69
N SER A 146 -21.42 -10.13 -15.44
CA SER A 146 -21.95 -8.84 -14.99
C SER A 146 -20.89 -7.83 -14.55
N ILE A 147 -19.67 -8.29 -14.22
CA ILE A 147 -18.58 -7.41 -13.75
C ILE A 147 -18.07 -6.55 -14.89
N ILE A 148 -17.99 -5.26 -14.64
CA ILE A 148 -17.39 -4.29 -15.56
C ILE A 148 -16.10 -3.70 -14.96
N ASP A 149 -15.27 -3.12 -15.78
CA ASP A 149 -13.94 -2.62 -15.37
C ASP A 149 -13.99 -1.46 -14.38
N THR A 150 -15.13 -0.76 -14.29
CA THR A 150 -15.37 0.31 -13.31
C THR A 150 -15.87 -0.18 -11.96
N ASP A 151 -16.19 -1.45 -11.82
CA ASP A 151 -16.61 -2.01 -10.54
C ASP A 151 -15.41 -2.03 -9.55
N PRO A 152 -15.68 -1.82 -8.26
CA PRO A 152 -14.64 -1.86 -7.25
C PRO A 152 -14.11 -3.28 -7.05
N ALA A 153 -12.78 -3.40 -6.97
CA ALA A 153 -12.10 -4.66 -6.71
C ALA A 153 -11.63 -4.78 -5.26
N TYR A 154 -11.06 -3.70 -4.71
CA TYR A 154 -10.61 -3.70 -3.32
C TYR A 154 -10.79 -2.35 -2.62
N ILE A 155 -10.75 -2.40 -1.29
CA ILE A 155 -10.65 -1.23 -0.42
C ILE A 155 -9.39 -1.37 0.43
N ILE A 156 -8.47 -0.43 0.31
CA ILE A 156 -7.32 -0.31 1.21
C ILE A 156 -7.61 0.76 2.26
N CYS A 157 -7.51 0.37 3.54
CA CYS A 157 -7.70 1.29 4.65
C CYS A 157 -6.40 1.99 5.01
N THR A 158 -6.34 3.30 4.80
CA THR A 158 -5.18 4.14 5.13
C THR A 158 -5.43 4.96 6.40
N SER A 159 -4.36 5.48 6.99
CA SER A 159 -4.47 6.39 8.15
C SER A 159 -5.29 7.64 7.81
N GLY A 160 -6.06 8.12 8.77
CA GLY A 160 -6.85 9.34 8.67
C GLY A 160 -6.44 10.37 9.72
N SER A 161 -6.32 11.64 9.33
CA SER A 161 -5.92 12.74 10.25
C SER A 161 -6.85 12.94 11.45
N THR A 162 -8.06 12.40 11.40
CA THR A 162 -9.07 12.47 12.47
C THR A 162 -9.09 11.21 13.34
N GLY A 163 -8.14 10.28 13.17
CA GLY A 163 -8.11 8.98 13.87
C GLY A 163 -9.10 7.95 13.31
N VAL A 164 -9.92 8.31 12.31
CA VAL A 164 -10.78 7.38 11.58
C VAL A 164 -10.09 7.01 10.28
N PRO A 165 -9.90 5.71 9.99
CA PRO A 165 -9.28 5.27 8.73
C PRO A 165 -10.10 5.71 7.50
N LYS A 166 -9.38 5.90 6.38
CA LYS A 166 -9.99 6.17 5.07
C LYS A 166 -9.90 4.90 4.24
N GLY A 167 -11.01 4.43 3.71
CA GLY A 167 -11.05 3.28 2.78
C GLY A 167 -10.96 3.77 1.34
N VAL A 168 -9.82 3.60 0.69
CA VAL A 168 -9.64 3.95 -0.73
C VAL A 168 -10.24 2.87 -1.60
N VAL A 169 -11.21 3.22 -2.45
CA VAL A 169 -11.93 2.26 -3.30
C VAL A 169 -11.30 2.20 -4.69
N ILE A 170 -10.76 1.04 -5.04
CA ILE A 170 -10.03 0.85 -6.30
C ILE A 170 -10.82 -0.03 -7.27
N PRO A 171 -11.10 0.44 -8.50
CA PRO A 171 -11.79 -0.34 -9.51
C PRO A 171 -10.84 -1.30 -10.25
N HIS A 172 -11.41 -2.32 -10.88
CA HIS A 172 -10.67 -3.27 -11.71
C HIS A 172 -9.81 -2.60 -12.78
N ARG A 173 -10.34 -1.57 -13.46
CA ARG A 173 -9.62 -0.85 -14.52
C ARG A 173 -8.29 -0.25 -14.06
N ALA A 174 -8.27 0.26 -12.83
CA ALA A 174 -7.08 0.90 -12.29
C ALA A 174 -5.95 -0.11 -12.03
N ILE A 175 -6.31 -1.30 -11.56
CA ILE A 175 -5.39 -2.41 -11.37
C ILE A 175 -4.89 -2.93 -12.73
N ILE A 176 -5.81 -3.09 -13.70
CA ILE A 176 -5.49 -3.55 -15.05
C ILE A 176 -4.48 -2.59 -15.70
N ASP A 177 -4.77 -1.30 -15.66
CA ASP A 177 -3.94 -0.26 -16.27
C ASP A 177 -2.51 -0.27 -15.73
N PHE A 178 -2.38 -0.26 -14.39
CA PHE A 178 -1.09 -0.38 -13.73
C PHE A 178 -0.37 -1.71 -14.06
N THR A 179 -1.09 -2.83 -14.03
CA THR A 179 -0.51 -4.16 -14.24
C THR A 179 0.02 -4.34 -15.66
N GLU A 180 -0.73 -3.86 -16.67
CA GLU A 180 -0.30 -3.91 -18.08
C GLU A 180 0.93 -3.04 -18.30
N GLU A 181 0.93 -1.79 -17.80
CA GLU A 181 2.07 -0.91 -17.93
C GLU A 181 3.31 -1.43 -17.22
N ALA A 182 3.19 -1.85 -15.96
CA ALA A 182 4.32 -2.39 -15.21
C ALA A 182 4.91 -3.63 -15.89
N SER A 183 4.04 -4.48 -16.47
CA SER A 183 4.47 -5.65 -17.21
C SER A 183 5.22 -5.29 -18.50
N GLU A 184 4.80 -4.25 -19.20
CA GLU A 184 5.47 -3.74 -20.40
C GLU A 184 6.79 -3.05 -20.06
N VAL A 185 6.76 -2.10 -19.10
CA VAL A 185 7.96 -1.34 -18.67
C VAL A 185 9.04 -2.27 -18.17
N MET A 186 8.69 -3.31 -17.39
CA MET A 186 9.64 -4.27 -16.83
C MET A 186 9.88 -5.48 -17.73
N GLU A 187 9.16 -5.62 -18.85
CA GLU A 187 9.27 -6.76 -19.76
C GLU A 187 9.07 -8.09 -19.01
N PHE A 188 8.02 -8.16 -18.17
CA PHE A 188 7.72 -9.36 -17.41
C PHE A 188 7.23 -10.51 -18.30
N SER A 189 7.58 -11.72 -17.91
CA SER A 189 7.17 -12.96 -18.56
C SER A 189 6.82 -14.02 -17.51
N GLU A 190 6.49 -15.21 -17.97
CA GLU A 190 6.25 -16.35 -17.08
C GLU A 190 7.50 -16.83 -16.33
N LYS A 191 8.68 -16.33 -16.66
CA LYS A 191 9.96 -16.75 -16.04
C LYS A 191 10.27 -16.01 -14.76
N GLU A 192 9.53 -14.95 -14.46
CA GLU A 192 9.76 -14.19 -13.24
C GLU A 192 9.43 -15.00 -11.99
N VAL A 193 10.29 -14.83 -11.00
CA VAL A 193 10.10 -15.29 -9.64
C VAL A 193 10.17 -14.05 -8.75
N PHE A 194 9.01 -13.65 -8.24
CA PHE A 194 8.88 -12.47 -7.37
C PHE A 194 9.07 -12.82 -5.91
N ALA A 195 9.49 -11.85 -5.11
CA ALA A 195 9.49 -11.93 -3.64
C ALA A 195 8.73 -10.75 -3.05
N ASN A 196 7.56 -11.02 -2.48
CA ASN A 196 6.71 -10.01 -1.87
C ASN A 196 7.27 -9.53 -0.53
N GLN A 197 7.44 -8.22 -0.40
CA GLN A 197 7.86 -7.57 0.84
C GLN A 197 6.68 -6.98 1.60
N ALA A 198 5.84 -6.22 0.92
CA ALA A 198 4.77 -5.44 1.54
C ALA A 198 3.69 -6.31 2.19
N PRO A 199 3.14 -5.89 3.33
CA PRO A 199 1.90 -6.47 3.85
C PRO A 199 0.75 -6.31 2.86
N PHE A 200 -0.21 -7.24 2.86
CA PHE A 200 -1.31 -7.22 1.89
C PHE A 200 -2.34 -6.11 2.14
N TYR A 201 -2.39 -5.55 3.33
CA TYR A 201 -3.20 -4.38 3.65
C TYR A 201 -2.59 -3.04 3.19
N PHE A 202 -1.49 -3.10 2.42
CA PHE A 202 -0.92 -1.97 1.68
C PHE A 202 -1.02 -2.17 0.18
N ASP A 203 -1.25 -1.08 -0.53
CA ASP A 203 -1.25 -1.04 -2.00
C ASP A 203 0.09 -1.41 -2.63
N ALA A 204 1.19 -1.29 -1.89
CA ALA A 204 2.51 -1.79 -2.29
C ALA A 204 2.56 -3.32 -2.54
N SER A 205 1.55 -4.08 -2.13
CA SER A 205 1.40 -5.50 -2.46
C SER A 205 0.75 -5.74 -3.83
N VAL A 206 0.04 -4.76 -4.38
CA VAL A 206 -0.70 -4.86 -5.65
C VAL A 206 0.20 -5.28 -6.82
N PRO A 207 1.40 -4.68 -7.01
CA PRO A 207 2.33 -5.14 -8.05
C PRO A 207 2.66 -6.62 -7.96
N ASP A 208 3.03 -7.09 -6.77
CA ASP A 208 3.41 -8.48 -6.56
C ASP A 208 2.27 -9.43 -6.91
N LEU A 209 1.05 -9.12 -6.46
CA LEU A 209 -0.12 -9.99 -6.64
C LEU A 209 -0.57 -10.05 -8.10
N TYR A 210 -0.76 -8.90 -8.73
CA TYR A 210 -1.38 -8.84 -10.06
C TYR A 210 -0.38 -9.05 -11.20
N CYS A 211 0.86 -8.53 -11.09
CA CYS A 211 1.88 -8.81 -12.12
C CYS A 211 2.28 -10.28 -12.12
N THR A 212 2.31 -10.95 -10.97
CA THR A 212 2.54 -12.41 -10.90
C THR A 212 1.49 -13.16 -11.70
N VAL A 213 0.22 -12.94 -11.42
CA VAL A 213 -0.88 -13.68 -12.05
C VAL A 213 -1.02 -13.34 -13.53
N ARG A 214 -0.92 -12.05 -13.88
CA ARG A 214 -1.00 -11.58 -15.29
C ARG A 214 0.04 -12.26 -16.18
N ASN A 215 1.27 -12.43 -15.69
CA ASN A 215 2.38 -12.95 -16.48
C ASN A 215 2.57 -14.47 -16.34
N GLY A 216 1.84 -15.13 -15.46
CA GLY A 216 2.05 -16.55 -15.17
C GLY A 216 3.38 -16.80 -14.42
N ALA A 217 3.81 -15.85 -13.63
CA ALA A 217 5.03 -15.88 -12.82
C ALA A 217 4.84 -16.66 -11.51
N THR A 218 5.84 -16.72 -10.66
CA THR A 218 5.76 -17.31 -9.32
C THR A 218 6.01 -16.23 -8.27
N LEU A 219 5.22 -16.20 -7.20
CA LEU A 219 5.39 -15.27 -6.09
C LEU A 219 5.78 -15.99 -4.81
N HIS A 220 6.92 -15.62 -4.23
CA HIS A 220 7.30 -15.99 -2.87
C HIS A 220 6.77 -14.96 -1.86
N ILE A 221 5.93 -15.41 -0.95
CA ILE A 221 5.37 -14.60 0.13
C ILE A 221 6.36 -14.61 1.30
N LEU A 222 7.09 -13.50 1.49
CA LEU A 222 8.12 -13.41 2.53
C LEU A 222 7.53 -12.89 3.84
N GLY A 223 7.82 -13.59 4.94
CA GLY A 223 7.45 -13.12 6.27
C GLY A 223 8.22 -11.84 6.67
N GLN A 224 7.58 -10.92 7.39
CA GLN A 224 8.20 -9.66 7.81
C GLN A 224 9.49 -9.88 8.65
N SER A 225 9.58 -10.96 9.42
CA SER A 225 10.74 -11.29 10.23
C SER A 225 12.02 -11.52 9.41
N MET A 226 11.91 -11.97 8.16
CA MET A 226 13.06 -12.18 7.28
C MET A 226 13.85 -10.89 7.00
N PHE A 227 13.17 -9.75 6.95
CA PHE A 227 13.80 -8.45 6.71
C PHE A 227 14.67 -7.97 7.89
N ARG A 228 14.53 -8.57 9.07
CA ARG A 228 15.43 -8.32 10.22
C ARG A 228 16.80 -8.99 10.06
N PHE A 229 16.95 -9.95 9.14
CA PHE A 229 18.16 -10.71 8.88
C PHE A 229 18.57 -10.63 7.40
N PRO A 230 19.13 -9.51 6.94
CA PRO A 230 19.37 -9.27 5.51
C PRO A 230 20.23 -10.29 4.80
N ILE A 231 21.23 -10.90 5.48
CA ILE A 231 22.06 -11.96 4.89
C ILE A 231 21.19 -13.19 4.57
N GLN A 232 20.38 -13.65 5.53
CA GLN A 232 19.48 -14.79 5.32
C GLN A 232 18.43 -14.50 4.24
N LEU A 233 17.93 -13.26 4.19
CA LEU A 233 17.03 -12.81 3.13
C LEU A 233 17.69 -12.92 1.76
N LEU A 234 18.94 -12.45 1.60
CA LEU A 234 19.68 -12.55 0.34
C LEU A 234 20.03 -13.99 -0.02
N GLU A 235 20.37 -14.83 0.96
CA GLU A 235 20.56 -16.27 0.76
C GLU A 235 19.28 -16.95 0.25
N TYR A 236 18.12 -16.58 0.79
CA TYR A 236 16.82 -17.04 0.31
C TYR A 236 16.56 -16.61 -1.15
N ILE A 237 16.82 -15.33 -1.48
CA ILE A 237 16.72 -14.80 -2.85
C ILE A 237 17.60 -15.64 -3.81
N LYS A 238 18.85 -15.88 -3.43
CA LYS A 238 19.78 -16.67 -4.22
C LYS A 238 19.33 -18.13 -4.37
N LEU A 239 18.92 -18.76 -3.28
CA LEU A 239 18.49 -20.17 -3.26
C LEU A 239 17.30 -20.41 -4.19
N HIS A 240 16.30 -19.52 -4.13
CA HIS A 240 15.07 -19.63 -4.90
C HIS A 240 15.12 -18.95 -6.25
N GLN A 241 16.30 -18.43 -6.67
CA GLN A 241 16.52 -17.75 -7.95
C GLN A 241 15.50 -16.63 -8.20
N ILE A 242 15.16 -15.89 -7.13
CA ILE A 242 14.26 -14.74 -7.22
C ILE A 242 14.92 -13.69 -8.10
N ASN A 243 14.23 -13.26 -9.16
CA ASN A 243 14.78 -12.36 -10.15
C ASN A 243 14.04 -11.00 -10.25
N ALA A 244 12.92 -10.85 -9.55
CA ALA A 244 12.15 -9.61 -9.52
C ALA A 244 11.68 -9.27 -8.10
N ILE A 245 11.83 -8.01 -7.70
CA ILE A 245 11.37 -7.51 -6.39
C ILE A 245 10.69 -6.15 -6.54
N TYR A 246 9.55 -5.98 -5.85
CA TYR A 246 8.86 -4.72 -5.59
C TYR A 246 8.96 -4.42 -4.11
N TRP A 247 9.93 -3.61 -3.70
CA TRP A 247 10.15 -3.34 -2.28
C TRP A 247 10.09 -1.84 -1.99
N VAL A 248 9.70 -1.50 -0.78
CA VAL A 248 9.82 -0.11 -0.33
C VAL A 248 11.29 0.28 -0.17
N PRO A 249 11.67 1.54 -0.44
CA PRO A 249 13.04 2.01 -0.25
C PRO A 249 13.67 1.65 1.09
N SER A 250 12.93 1.74 2.20
CA SER A 250 13.47 1.36 3.53
C SER A 250 13.94 -0.09 3.61
N ALA A 251 13.33 -1.03 2.91
CA ALA A 251 13.80 -2.42 2.87
C ALA A 251 15.12 -2.53 2.09
N LEU A 252 15.24 -1.85 0.95
CA LEU A 252 16.49 -1.79 0.17
C LEU A 252 17.60 -1.07 0.94
N ILE A 253 17.27 0.01 1.61
CA ILE A 253 18.19 0.81 2.44
C ILE A 253 18.75 -0.04 3.59
N LEU A 254 17.90 -0.84 4.25
CA LEU A 254 18.32 -1.71 5.35
C LEU A 254 19.36 -2.72 4.88
N VAL A 255 19.13 -3.41 3.77
CA VAL A 255 20.06 -4.38 3.17
C VAL A 255 21.41 -3.70 2.85
N ALA A 256 21.38 -2.50 2.22
CA ALA A 256 22.57 -1.76 1.85
C ALA A 256 23.36 -1.28 3.08
N ASN A 257 22.67 -0.72 4.09
CA ASN A 257 23.29 -0.16 5.29
C ASN A 257 23.91 -1.23 6.19
N LEU A 258 23.30 -2.41 6.28
CA LEU A 258 23.84 -3.55 7.03
C LEU A 258 24.92 -4.31 6.26
N ARG A 259 25.32 -3.82 5.06
CA ARG A 259 26.38 -4.37 4.22
C ARG A 259 26.18 -5.84 3.87
N ALA A 260 24.94 -6.28 3.67
CA ALA A 260 24.65 -7.66 3.30
C ALA A 260 24.99 -7.99 1.83
N LEU A 261 24.95 -6.98 0.94
CA LEU A 261 25.20 -7.16 -0.49
C LEU A 261 26.59 -7.73 -0.85
N PRO A 262 27.70 -7.35 -0.18
CA PRO A 262 28.99 -7.98 -0.45
C PRO A 262 29.13 -9.43 0.05
N GLU A 263 28.26 -9.87 0.96
CA GLU A 263 28.35 -11.19 1.58
C GLU A 263 27.63 -12.28 0.75
N VAL A 264 26.62 -11.90 -0.05
CA VAL A 264 25.80 -12.83 -0.82
C VAL A 264 25.67 -12.36 -2.25
N ASP A 265 26.07 -13.20 -3.19
CA ASP A 265 25.84 -12.95 -4.62
C ASP A 265 24.35 -13.12 -4.96
N VAL A 266 23.69 -12.00 -5.30
CA VAL A 266 22.29 -11.91 -5.72
C VAL A 266 22.15 -11.39 -7.15
N THR A 267 23.10 -11.65 -8.01
CA THR A 267 23.07 -11.31 -9.45
C THR A 267 21.95 -12.04 -10.22
N CYS A 268 21.26 -12.98 -9.59
CA CYS A 268 19.98 -13.53 -10.07
C CYS A 268 18.89 -12.46 -10.15
N LEU A 269 18.91 -11.40 -9.33
CA LEU A 269 18.01 -10.27 -9.46
C LEU A 269 18.24 -9.54 -10.78
N LYS A 270 17.17 -9.39 -11.55
CA LYS A 270 17.18 -8.71 -12.87
C LYS A 270 16.27 -7.49 -12.90
N LYS A 271 15.32 -7.40 -11.97
CA LYS A 271 14.29 -6.39 -11.95
C LYS A 271 14.07 -5.92 -10.51
N ILE A 272 14.45 -4.67 -10.23
CA ILE A 272 14.37 -4.08 -8.90
C ILE A 272 13.53 -2.80 -8.99
N MET A 273 12.35 -2.87 -8.41
CA MET A 273 11.38 -1.79 -8.39
C MET A 273 11.15 -1.33 -6.95
N PHE A 274 10.95 -0.04 -6.80
CA PHE A 274 10.65 0.52 -5.48
C PHE A 274 9.71 1.72 -5.59
N CYS A 275 8.89 1.90 -4.56
CA CYS A 275 7.91 2.97 -4.44
C CYS A 275 7.63 3.27 -2.97
N GLY A 276 6.99 4.39 -2.72
CA GLY A 276 6.42 4.71 -1.43
C GLY A 276 7.26 5.65 -0.58
N GLU A 277 8.58 5.73 -0.78
CA GLU A 277 9.49 6.61 -0.04
C GLU A 277 10.54 7.20 -0.97
N VAL A 278 11.27 8.21 -0.49
CA VAL A 278 12.43 8.73 -1.20
C VAL A 278 13.58 7.73 -1.09
N MET A 279 14.08 7.24 -2.24
CA MET A 279 15.26 6.39 -2.32
C MET A 279 16.52 7.24 -2.37
N PRO A 280 17.39 7.21 -1.34
CA PRO A 280 18.64 7.93 -1.40
C PRO A 280 19.61 7.31 -2.42
N VAL A 281 20.19 8.14 -3.27
CA VAL A 281 21.06 7.67 -4.38
C VAL A 281 22.27 6.89 -3.86
N LYS A 282 22.79 7.23 -2.69
CA LYS A 282 23.90 6.48 -2.07
C LYS A 282 23.57 4.99 -1.90
N GLN A 283 22.39 4.65 -1.42
CA GLN A 283 21.96 3.27 -1.23
C GLN A 283 21.58 2.62 -2.55
N LEU A 284 21.00 3.36 -3.48
CA LEU A 284 20.78 2.89 -4.85
C LEU A 284 22.10 2.52 -5.52
N ASN A 285 23.13 3.35 -5.42
CA ASN A 285 24.45 3.09 -5.98
C ASN A 285 25.11 1.86 -5.33
N ALA A 286 24.87 1.61 -4.03
CA ALA A 286 25.31 0.38 -3.38
C ALA A 286 24.67 -0.87 -4.04
N TRP A 287 23.37 -0.86 -4.29
CA TRP A 287 22.68 -1.93 -5.02
C TRP A 287 23.23 -2.10 -6.44
N ARG A 288 23.32 -1.02 -7.21
CA ARG A 288 23.83 -1.04 -8.60
C ARG A 288 25.27 -1.55 -8.70
N LYS A 289 26.08 -1.36 -7.67
CA LYS A 289 27.45 -1.91 -7.63
C LYS A 289 27.46 -3.44 -7.57
N TYR A 290 26.54 -4.06 -6.82
CA TYR A 290 26.51 -5.51 -6.61
C TYR A 290 25.52 -6.25 -7.54
N VAL A 291 24.56 -5.53 -8.10
CA VAL A 291 23.57 -6.05 -9.06
C VAL A 291 23.54 -5.12 -10.28
N PRO A 292 24.63 -5.00 -11.05
CA PRO A 292 24.79 -4.00 -12.10
C PRO A 292 23.87 -4.25 -13.31
N ASP A 293 23.50 -5.51 -13.57
CA ASP A 293 22.71 -5.90 -14.73
C ASP A 293 21.20 -5.85 -14.49
N ALA A 294 20.75 -5.43 -13.30
CA ALA A 294 19.34 -5.30 -13.03
C ALA A 294 18.77 -4.00 -13.60
N LYS A 295 17.53 -4.08 -14.09
CA LYS A 295 16.72 -2.92 -14.44
C LYS A 295 16.14 -2.34 -13.15
N TYR A 296 16.45 -1.07 -12.87
CA TYR A 296 15.97 -0.35 -11.69
C TYR A 296 14.89 0.63 -12.09
N VAL A 297 13.76 0.63 -11.37
CA VAL A 297 12.66 1.57 -11.61
C VAL A 297 12.16 2.16 -10.30
N ASN A 298 12.15 3.49 -10.24
CA ASN A 298 11.53 4.26 -9.17
C ASN A 298 10.09 4.59 -9.55
N TYR A 299 9.12 4.03 -8.84
CA TYR A 299 7.71 4.34 -8.99
C TYR A 299 7.26 5.37 -7.95
N TYR A 300 6.27 6.17 -8.29
CA TYR A 300 5.61 7.10 -7.39
C TYR A 300 4.10 7.08 -7.63
N GLY A 301 3.35 7.00 -6.55
CA GLY A 301 1.90 7.19 -6.51
C GLY A 301 1.37 7.08 -5.09
N PRO A 302 0.27 7.76 -4.76
CA PRO A 302 -0.52 7.51 -3.57
C PRO A 302 -1.53 6.38 -3.81
N SER A 303 -2.07 5.81 -2.74
CA SER A 303 -3.09 4.74 -2.82
C SER A 303 -4.33 5.16 -3.61
N GLU A 304 -4.67 6.45 -3.59
CA GLU A 304 -5.79 7.04 -4.32
C GLU A 304 -5.58 7.08 -5.85
N THR A 305 -4.41 6.65 -6.32
CA THR A 305 -4.11 6.53 -7.76
C THR A 305 -3.50 5.17 -8.11
N THR A 306 -3.87 4.15 -7.34
CA THR A 306 -3.58 2.74 -7.57
C THR A 306 -2.08 2.46 -7.64
N TYR A 307 -1.39 2.66 -6.50
CA TYR A 307 0.02 2.39 -6.29
C TYR A 307 0.99 3.32 -7.04
N ALA A 308 0.92 3.44 -8.37
CA ALA A 308 1.87 4.26 -9.13
C ALA A 308 1.22 5.06 -10.25
N SER A 309 1.56 6.34 -10.31
CA SER A 309 1.12 7.29 -11.34
C SER A 309 2.25 7.80 -12.21
N THR A 310 3.48 7.70 -11.72
CA THR A 310 4.69 8.04 -12.46
C THR A 310 5.77 7.02 -12.21
N TYR A 311 6.72 6.93 -13.13
CA TYR A 311 7.87 6.06 -13.00
C TYR A 311 9.12 6.67 -13.63
N TYR A 312 10.27 6.28 -13.10
CA TYR A 312 11.58 6.63 -13.61
C TYR A 312 12.44 5.38 -13.79
N VAL A 313 12.75 5.03 -15.03
CA VAL A 313 13.74 3.99 -15.33
C VAL A 313 15.13 4.58 -15.12
N ILE A 314 15.92 3.95 -14.25
CA ILE A 314 17.24 4.45 -13.88
C ILE A 314 18.27 4.01 -14.93
N ASP A 315 18.41 4.81 -15.96
CA ASP A 315 19.23 4.57 -17.15
C ASP A 315 20.53 5.36 -17.21
N ARG A 316 20.80 6.18 -16.19
CA ARG A 316 22.03 6.98 -16.04
C ARG A 316 22.68 6.81 -14.66
N ASP A 317 23.88 7.31 -14.53
CA ASP A 317 24.56 7.42 -13.24
C ASP A 317 24.11 8.67 -12.50
N PHE A 318 24.08 8.56 -11.18
CA PHE A 318 23.74 9.62 -10.25
C PHE A 318 24.86 9.77 -9.23
N THR A 319 25.23 11.01 -8.91
CA THR A 319 26.08 11.29 -7.75
C THR A 319 25.27 11.09 -6.46
N ASN A 320 25.95 10.78 -5.36
CA ASN A 320 25.27 10.47 -4.10
C ASN A 320 24.41 11.63 -3.53
N ASP A 321 24.63 12.84 -4.00
CA ASP A 321 23.95 14.05 -3.53
C ASP A 321 22.80 14.48 -4.45
N GLU A 322 22.64 13.82 -5.60
CA GLU A 322 21.49 14.09 -6.49
C GLU A 322 20.19 13.54 -5.92
N ALA A 323 19.09 14.21 -6.21
CA ALA A 323 17.76 13.71 -5.99
C ALA A 323 17.34 12.77 -7.15
N LEU A 324 16.75 11.63 -6.81
CA LEU A 324 16.21 10.73 -7.81
C LEU A 324 14.82 11.24 -8.27
N PRO A 325 14.62 11.46 -9.59
CA PRO A 325 13.31 11.86 -10.08
C PRO A 325 12.23 10.80 -9.81
N ILE A 326 10.98 11.23 -9.68
CA ILE A 326 9.81 10.35 -9.77
C ILE A 326 9.35 10.15 -11.22
N GLY A 327 10.02 10.78 -12.16
CA GLY A 327 10.05 10.49 -13.58
C GLY A 327 8.92 11.09 -14.39
N LYS A 328 8.24 10.25 -15.17
CA LYS A 328 7.23 10.65 -16.15
C LYS A 328 5.88 10.02 -15.81
N PRO A 329 4.76 10.59 -16.30
CA PRO A 329 3.45 9.97 -16.15
C PRO A 329 3.42 8.57 -16.73
N ALA A 330 2.70 7.68 -16.05
CA ALA A 330 2.35 6.35 -16.50
C ALA A 330 1.39 6.41 -17.72
N ILE A 331 1.24 5.29 -18.44
CA ILE A 331 0.26 5.18 -19.53
C ILE A 331 -1.14 5.46 -18.95
N ASN A 332 -2.01 6.13 -19.72
CA ASN A 332 -3.35 6.53 -19.31
C ASN A 332 -3.41 7.42 -18.05
N THR A 333 -2.28 7.98 -17.65
CA THR A 333 -2.17 8.89 -16.51
C THR A 333 -1.86 10.31 -16.97
N GLY A 334 -2.69 11.26 -16.60
CA GLY A 334 -2.44 12.69 -16.80
C GLY A 334 -1.89 13.30 -15.52
N VAL A 335 -0.84 14.11 -15.65
CA VAL A 335 -0.22 14.85 -14.56
C VAL A 335 -0.42 16.33 -14.78
N LEU A 336 -0.83 17.03 -13.72
CA LEU A 336 -0.85 18.49 -13.64
C LEU A 336 -0.01 18.90 -12.43
N ILE A 337 0.87 19.87 -12.59
CA ILE A 337 1.52 20.56 -11.48
C ILE A 337 0.88 21.92 -11.38
N LEU A 338 0.15 22.18 -10.29
CA LEU A 338 -0.62 23.40 -10.09
C LEU A 338 0.04 24.28 -9.02
N ASN A 339 0.25 25.55 -9.36
CA ASN A 339 0.73 26.56 -8.41
C ASN A 339 -0.39 27.00 -7.44
N ASP A 340 -0.10 27.94 -6.54
CA ASP A 340 -1.06 28.41 -5.53
C ASP A 340 -2.26 29.18 -6.14
N GLN A 341 -2.21 29.54 -7.41
CA GLN A 341 -3.30 30.17 -8.17
C GLN A 341 -4.12 29.15 -8.97
N ASP A 342 -3.89 27.85 -8.79
CA ASP A 342 -4.49 26.77 -9.57
C ASP A 342 -4.16 26.83 -11.09
N GLU A 343 -3.04 27.46 -11.44
CA GLU A 343 -2.49 27.49 -12.79
C GLU A 343 -1.39 26.46 -12.98
N LYS A 344 -1.11 26.09 -14.23
CA LYS A 344 -0.03 25.14 -14.53
C LYS A 344 1.32 25.77 -14.22
N ALA A 345 2.08 25.14 -13.35
CA ALA A 345 3.44 25.55 -12.98
C ALA A 345 4.39 25.47 -14.18
N ALA A 346 5.27 26.46 -14.30
CA ALA A 346 6.36 26.47 -15.27
C ALA A 346 7.46 25.45 -14.90
N VAL A 347 8.40 25.18 -15.84
CA VAL A 347 9.57 24.35 -15.56
C VAL A 347 10.39 25.00 -14.44
N GLY A 348 10.72 24.23 -13.40
CA GLY A 348 11.43 24.69 -12.21
C GLY A 348 10.54 25.30 -11.13
N GLU A 349 9.30 25.70 -11.44
CA GLU A 349 8.34 26.20 -10.47
C GLU A 349 7.77 25.05 -9.64
N ILE A 350 7.66 25.26 -8.33
CA ILE A 350 7.08 24.27 -7.40
C ILE A 350 5.56 24.42 -7.42
N GLY A 351 4.85 23.31 -7.53
CA GLY A 351 3.41 23.24 -7.43
C GLY A 351 2.91 21.91 -6.89
N GLU A 352 1.63 21.82 -6.60
CA GLU A 352 0.97 20.60 -6.16
C GLU A 352 0.80 19.62 -7.31
N LEU A 353 1.26 18.38 -7.12
CA LEU A 353 1.04 17.30 -8.07
C LEU A 353 -0.43 16.88 -8.04
N CYS A 354 -1.08 16.91 -9.18
CA CYS A 354 -2.45 16.46 -9.38
C CYS A 354 -2.49 15.37 -10.44
N ILE A 355 -3.21 14.30 -10.17
CA ILE A 355 -3.27 13.11 -11.03
C ILE A 355 -4.67 12.94 -11.59
N LYS A 356 -4.76 12.55 -12.86
CA LYS A 356 -6.00 12.10 -13.51
C LYS A 356 -5.75 10.88 -14.37
N GLY A 357 -6.79 10.16 -14.70
CA GLY A 357 -6.71 8.98 -15.57
C GLY A 357 -7.41 7.78 -14.98
N SER A 358 -7.23 6.64 -15.64
CA SER A 358 -7.86 5.37 -15.29
C SER A 358 -7.38 4.78 -13.97
N GLY A 359 -6.16 5.13 -13.54
CA GLY A 359 -5.60 4.73 -12.25
C GLY A 359 -6.20 5.43 -11.02
N VAL A 360 -7.01 6.50 -11.21
CA VAL A 360 -7.61 7.25 -10.10
C VAL A 360 -8.72 6.43 -9.44
N ALA A 361 -8.69 6.36 -8.11
CA ALA A 361 -9.68 5.67 -7.29
C ALA A 361 -11.10 6.22 -7.48
N LEU A 362 -12.11 5.44 -7.09
CA LEU A 362 -13.52 5.86 -7.09
C LEU A 362 -13.82 6.88 -5.97
N GLY A 363 -12.92 7.06 -5.04
CA GLY A 363 -13.04 7.92 -3.88
C GLY A 363 -12.83 7.16 -2.57
N TYR A 364 -13.28 7.75 -1.48
CA TYR A 364 -13.24 7.14 -0.15
C TYR A 364 -14.56 6.47 0.17
N TYR A 365 -14.51 5.21 0.57
CA TYR A 365 -15.67 4.41 0.97
C TYR A 365 -16.44 5.09 2.11
N ASN A 366 -17.75 5.18 2.00
CA ASN A 366 -18.65 5.82 2.98
C ASN A 366 -18.23 7.24 3.42
N ASN A 367 -17.46 7.97 2.59
CA ASN A 367 -16.99 9.32 2.94
C ASN A 367 -17.03 10.27 1.72
N PRO A 368 -18.22 10.66 1.26
CA PRO A 368 -18.38 11.53 0.09
C PRO A 368 -17.83 12.95 0.33
N GLU A 369 -17.88 13.46 1.56
CA GLU A 369 -17.35 14.78 1.90
C GLU A 369 -15.84 14.82 1.70
N LYS A 370 -15.12 13.86 2.29
CA LYS A 370 -13.66 13.77 2.12
C LYS A 370 -13.27 13.46 0.67
N THR A 371 -14.08 12.68 -0.05
CA THR A 371 -13.89 12.44 -1.47
C THR A 371 -13.93 13.75 -2.25
N ALA A 372 -14.95 14.59 -2.01
CA ALA A 372 -15.12 15.86 -2.70
C ALA A 372 -14.02 16.90 -2.38
N GLU A 373 -13.30 16.78 -1.28
CA GLU A 373 -12.19 17.66 -0.94
C GLU A 373 -10.95 17.46 -1.82
N VAL A 374 -10.69 16.23 -2.27
CA VAL A 374 -9.44 15.89 -2.96
C VAL A 374 -9.63 15.35 -4.38
N PHE A 375 -10.80 14.76 -4.69
CA PHE A 375 -11.19 14.38 -6.05
C PHE A 375 -12.05 15.49 -6.63
N VAL A 376 -11.39 16.46 -7.23
CA VAL A 376 -12.01 17.74 -7.63
C VAL A 376 -12.04 17.92 -9.14
N GLN A 377 -12.90 18.84 -9.61
CA GLN A 377 -12.84 19.27 -11.01
C GLN A 377 -11.49 19.92 -11.31
N ASN A 378 -10.88 19.53 -12.43
CA ASN A 378 -9.66 20.17 -12.93
C ASN A 378 -9.87 21.69 -13.12
N PRO A 379 -9.17 22.55 -12.36
CA PRO A 379 -9.38 24.00 -12.44
C PRO A 379 -8.99 24.59 -13.80
N THR A 380 -8.13 23.90 -14.56
CA THR A 380 -7.72 24.34 -15.90
C THR A 380 -8.69 23.91 -17.02
N ASN A 381 -9.78 23.16 -16.67
CA ASN A 381 -10.77 22.68 -17.61
C ASN A 381 -12.20 22.90 -17.07
N ASN A 382 -12.97 23.78 -17.70
CA ASN A 382 -14.36 24.08 -17.36
C ASN A 382 -15.38 23.62 -18.41
N LYS A 383 -14.96 22.85 -19.42
CA LYS A 383 -15.81 22.50 -20.57
C LYS A 383 -16.53 21.16 -20.40
N TYR A 384 -15.96 20.25 -19.61
CA TYR A 384 -16.52 18.92 -19.32
C TYR A 384 -16.02 18.44 -17.96
N ARG A 385 -16.63 17.38 -17.44
CA ARG A 385 -16.20 16.75 -16.18
C ARG A 385 -14.83 16.11 -16.37
N ASP A 386 -13.81 16.68 -15.72
CA ASP A 386 -12.41 16.27 -15.75
C ASP A 386 -11.90 16.22 -14.31
N ILE A 387 -12.04 15.06 -13.68
CA ILE A 387 -11.71 14.89 -12.26
C ILE A 387 -10.22 14.65 -12.10
N ILE A 388 -9.60 15.38 -11.18
CA ILE A 388 -8.23 15.19 -10.74
C ILE A 388 -8.21 14.81 -9.26
N TYR A 389 -7.22 14.02 -8.88
CA TYR A 389 -6.87 13.81 -7.47
C TYR A 389 -5.75 14.76 -7.07
N ARG A 390 -5.96 15.56 -6.00
CA ARG A 390 -4.95 16.42 -5.40
C ARG A 390 -4.13 15.62 -4.40
N THR A 391 -2.84 15.42 -4.70
CA THR A 391 -2.01 14.51 -3.89
C THR A 391 -1.54 15.12 -2.57
N GLY A 392 -1.47 16.44 -2.47
CA GLY A 392 -0.81 17.15 -1.38
C GLY A 392 0.72 17.09 -1.46
N ASP A 393 1.30 16.49 -2.50
CA ASP A 393 2.74 16.44 -2.75
C ASP A 393 3.17 17.63 -3.60
N LEU A 394 4.21 18.35 -3.17
CA LEU A 394 4.83 19.43 -3.91
C LEU A 394 5.98 18.89 -4.77
N VAL A 395 5.93 19.23 -6.05
CA VAL A 395 6.86 18.75 -7.07
C VAL A 395 7.22 19.89 -8.03
N LYS A 396 8.16 19.62 -8.94
CA LYS A 396 8.48 20.51 -10.06
C LYS A 396 8.90 19.71 -11.29
N TRP A 397 8.71 20.27 -12.48
CA TRP A 397 9.36 19.77 -13.68
C TRP A 397 10.83 20.20 -13.71
N ASN A 398 11.75 19.30 -14.00
CA ASN A 398 13.12 19.67 -14.33
C ASN A 398 13.27 19.95 -15.86
N GLU A 399 14.47 20.41 -16.25
CA GLU A 399 14.78 20.74 -17.66
C GLU A 399 14.76 19.52 -18.59
N ARG A 400 14.79 18.28 -18.05
CA ARG A 400 14.71 17.02 -18.80
C ARG A 400 13.27 16.53 -19.01
N GLY A 401 12.28 17.29 -18.50
CA GLY A 401 10.89 16.89 -18.52
C GLY A 401 10.59 15.72 -17.56
N GLU A 402 11.32 15.61 -16.49
CA GLU A 402 11.12 14.65 -15.40
C GLU A 402 10.56 15.37 -14.17
N ILE A 403 9.72 14.70 -13.42
CA ILE A 403 9.14 15.23 -12.19
C ILE A 403 10.09 14.97 -11.03
N GLU A 404 10.42 16.02 -10.29
CA GLU A 404 11.20 15.96 -9.07
C GLU A 404 10.31 16.21 -7.85
N TYR A 405 10.35 15.29 -6.89
CA TYR A 405 9.66 15.42 -5.61
C TYR A 405 10.38 16.44 -4.71
N VAL A 406 9.61 17.33 -4.09
CA VAL A 406 10.16 18.37 -3.17
C VAL A 406 9.79 18.05 -1.72
N CYS A 407 8.51 18.08 -1.37
CA CYS A 407 8.02 17.79 -0.02
C CYS A 407 6.49 17.59 -0.01
N ARG A 408 5.93 17.36 1.18
CA ARG A 408 4.48 17.38 1.42
C ARG A 408 3.99 18.79 1.79
N LYS A 409 2.76 19.11 1.37
CA LYS A 409 2.03 20.31 1.77
C LYS A 409 1.44 20.20 3.19
N ASP A 410 1.24 18.99 3.68
CA ASP A 410 0.64 18.65 4.97
C ASP A 410 1.63 17.96 5.93
N PHE A 411 1.13 17.44 7.05
CA PHE A 411 1.90 16.74 8.08
C PHE A 411 1.93 15.23 7.92
N GLN A 412 1.52 14.72 6.77
CA GLN A 412 1.63 13.30 6.47
C GLN A 412 3.08 12.92 6.24
N ILE A 413 3.48 11.76 6.74
CA ILE A 413 4.83 11.22 6.57
C ILE A 413 4.78 9.84 5.93
N LYS A 414 5.94 9.43 5.40
CA LYS A 414 6.22 8.05 5.02
C LYS A 414 7.32 7.53 5.94
N HIS A 415 7.01 6.51 6.73
CA HIS A 415 7.89 5.93 7.73
C HIS A 415 7.93 4.42 7.59
N GLN A 416 9.11 3.87 7.29
CA GLN A 416 9.32 2.42 7.06
C GLN A 416 8.35 1.82 6.01
N GLY A 417 8.04 2.57 4.96
CA GLY A 417 7.08 2.19 3.92
C GLY A 417 5.62 2.49 4.25
N TYR A 418 5.32 2.88 5.47
CA TYR A 418 3.96 3.19 5.92
C TYR A 418 3.61 4.65 5.70
N ARG A 419 2.41 4.90 5.17
CA ARG A 419 1.82 6.23 5.07
C ARG A 419 1.15 6.55 6.41
N ILE A 420 1.67 7.53 7.14
CA ILE A 420 1.25 7.88 8.49
C ILE A 420 0.77 9.32 8.54
N GLU A 421 -0.44 9.51 9.02
CA GLU A 421 -0.96 10.81 9.42
C GLU A 421 -0.50 11.09 10.86
N LEU A 422 0.35 12.09 11.04
CA LEU A 422 0.79 12.47 12.40
C LEU A 422 -0.39 12.86 13.31
N GLY A 423 -1.47 13.37 12.72
CA GLY A 423 -2.71 13.67 13.44
C GLY A 423 -3.40 12.44 14.05
N GLU A 424 -3.23 11.23 13.48
CA GLU A 424 -3.78 10.01 14.07
C GLU A 424 -3.07 9.66 15.39
N ILE A 425 -1.74 9.84 15.43
CA ILE A 425 -0.95 9.65 16.65
C ILE A 425 -1.37 10.67 17.71
N GLU A 426 -1.56 11.93 17.31
CA GLU A 426 -2.03 13.00 18.20
C GLU A 426 -3.40 12.68 18.77
N HIS A 427 -4.33 12.22 17.92
CA HIS A 427 -5.66 11.81 18.37
C HIS A 427 -5.59 10.65 19.36
N GLY A 428 -4.77 9.63 19.09
CA GLY A 428 -4.53 8.51 20.03
C GLY A 428 -3.98 8.99 21.37
N ALA A 429 -3.03 9.92 21.36
CA ALA A 429 -2.42 10.47 22.57
C ALA A 429 -3.37 11.36 23.38
N MET A 430 -4.30 12.08 22.74
CA MET A 430 -5.33 12.86 23.44
C MET A 430 -6.26 12.00 24.32
N GLY A 431 -6.33 10.69 24.07
CA GLY A 431 -7.05 9.74 24.93
C GLY A 431 -6.36 9.42 26.26
N VAL A 432 -5.13 9.91 26.49
CA VAL A 432 -4.41 9.72 27.76
C VAL A 432 -4.96 10.66 28.82
N ASN A 433 -5.19 10.13 30.02
CA ASN A 433 -5.74 10.93 31.12
C ASN A 433 -4.79 12.10 31.48
N GLY A 434 -5.32 13.29 31.63
CA GLY A 434 -4.55 14.50 31.93
C GLY A 434 -3.80 15.10 30.75
N MET A 435 -3.99 14.62 29.53
CA MET A 435 -3.45 15.21 28.31
C MET A 435 -4.11 16.56 28.00
N LYS A 436 -3.32 17.60 27.78
CA LYS A 436 -3.81 18.96 27.48
C LYS A 436 -3.60 19.34 26.03
N ARG A 437 -2.40 19.14 25.53
CA ARG A 437 -2.01 19.44 24.15
C ARG A 437 -0.98 18.43 23.67
N VAL A 438 -1.00 18.14 22.37
CA VAL A 438 -0.07 17.19 21.76
C VAL A 438 0.30 17.63 20.35
N CYS A 439 1.51 17.33 19.95
CA CYS A 439 2.05 17.56 18.62
C CYS A 439 2.98 16.42 18.24
N SER A 440 2.73 15.79 17.12
CA SER A 440 3.64 14.80 16.53
C SER A 440 4.47 15.43 15.43
N LEU A 441 5.73 15.08 15.38
CA LEU A 441 6.70 15.52 14.37
C LEU A 441 7.49 14.33 13.82
N TYR A 442 8.09 14.53 12.68
CA TYR A 442 9.04 13.57 12.11
C TYR A 442 10.46 14.13 12.12
N HIS A 443 11.38 13.37 12.70
CA HIS A 443 12.79 13.71 12.72
C HIS A 443 13.46 13.19 11.45
N ASP A 444 13.62 14.04 10.45
CA ASP A 444 14.01 13.66 9.08
C ASP A 444 15.39 12.93 9.01
N LYS A 445 16.37 13.32 9.85
CA LYS A 445 17.70 12.68 9.86
C LYS A 445 17.69 11.31 10.54
N ARG A 446 16.98 11.16 11.65
CA ARG A 446 16.93 9.92 12.43
C ARG A 446 15.87 8.95 11.91
N LYS A 447 14.96 9.46 11.06
CA LYS A 447 13.79 8.70 10.57
C LYS A 447 12.93 8.17 11.72
N GLN A 448 12.61 9.04 12.70
CA GLN A 448 11.88 8.71 13.92
C GLN A 448 10.68 9.60 14.09
N ILE A 449 9.61 9.04 14.66
CA ILE A 449 8.44 9.80 15.08
C ILE A 449 8.69 10.36 16.47
N VAL A 450 8.44 11.65 16.63
CA VAL A 450 8.63 12.38 17.88
C VAL A 450 7.27 12.90 18.34
N LEU A 451 6.84 12.54 19.55
CA LEU A 451 5.65 13.08 20.20
C LEU A 451 6.06 14.11 21.25
N ILE A 452 5.42 15.27 21.23
CA ILE A 452 5.63 16.34 22.18
C ILE A 452 4.28 16.66 22.80
N TYR A 453 4.18 16.71 24.13
CA TYR A 453 2.91 16.96 24.77
C TYR A 453 3.03 17.84 26.03
N GLU A 454 1.93 18.49 26.36
CA GLU A 454 1.65 19.15 27.63
C GLU A 454 0.58 18.34 28.35
N GLY A 455 0.84 17.91 29.57
CA GLY A 455 -0.08 17.08 30.34
C GLY A 455 0.54 16.55 31.62
N ASP A 456 -0.27 15.82 32.40
CA ASP A 456 0.14 15.33 33.73
C ASP A 456 0.76 13.91 33.66
N ALA A 457 0.40 13.10 32.62
CA ALA A 457 0.88 11.74 32.44
C ALA A 457 2.42 11.68 32.23
N GLU A 458 3.02 10.55 32.58
CA GLU A 458 4.44 10.30 32.32
C GLU A 458 4.64 9.74 30.88
N PRO A 459 5.79 9.99 30.22
CA PRO A 459 6.06 9.53 28.86
C PRO A 459 5.87 8.02 28.64
N SER A 460 6.19 7.21 29.65
CA SER A 460 5.99 5.76 29.61
C SER A 460 4.50 5.38 29.57
N GLU A 461 3.66 6.07 30.31
CA GLU A 461 2.21 5.87 30.33
C GLU A 461 1.60 6.25 28.98
N VAL A 462 2.00 7.42 28.42
CA VAL A 462 1.58 7.85 27.08
C VAL A 462 1.93 6.79 26.04
N LYS A 463 3.13 6.22 26.11
CA LYS A 463 3.59 5.18 25.19
C LYS A 463 2.76 3.90 25.28
N GLU A 464 2.47 3.44 26.49
CA GLU A 464 1.65 2.22 26.69
C GLU A 464 0.22 2.40 26.20
N VAL A 465 -0.39 3.56 26.44
CA VAL A 465 -1.72 3.86 25.88
C VAL A 465 -1.68 3.89 24.36
N LEU A 466 -0.68 4.52 23.74
CA LEU A 466 -0.56 4.56 22.28
C LEU A 466 -0.43 3.18 21.65
N LYS A 467 0.26 2.25 22.29
CA LYS A 467 0.35 0.85 21.79
C LYS A 467 -1.02 0.16 21.68
N THR A 468 -2.02 0.61 22.41
CA THR A 468 -3.39 0.07 22.35
C THR A 468 -4.27 0.79 21.33
N LYS A 469 -3.83 1.96 20.81
CA LYS A 469 -4.62 2.85 19.94
C LYS A 469 -4.16 2.85 18.49
N VAL A 470 -2.86 2.77 18.27
CA VAL A 470 -2.25 2.85 16.94
C VAL A 470 -1.35 1.64 16.67
N PRO A 471 -1.11 1.29 15.40
CA PRO A 471 -0.16 0.24 15.02
C PRO A 471 1.25 0.49 15.57
N GLU A 472 2.04 -0.56 15.75
CA GLU A 472 3.38 -0.50 16.33
C GLU A 472 4.32 0.49 15.60
N ASN A 473 4.22 0.54 14.28
CA ASN A 473 5.01 1.45 13.43
C ASN A 473 4.60 2.94 13.53
N MET A 474 3.51 3.24 14.23
CA MET A 474 3.07 4.60 14.51
C MET A 474 3.38 5.03 15.96
N VAL A 475 3.82 4.11 16.81
CA VAL A 475 4.18 4.42 18.20
C VAL A 475 5.48 5.24 18.21
N PRO A 476 5.45 6.48 18.76
CA PRO A 476 6.63 7.35 18.74
C PRO A 476 7.83 6.73 19.45
N GLU A 477 9.00 6.81 18.81
CA GLU A 477 10.27 6.38 19.42
C GLU A 477 10.74 7.36 20.49
N ILE A 478 10.41 8.63 20.29
CA ILE A 478 10.82 9.73 21.19
C ILE A 478 9.58 10.44 21.69
N ILE A 479 9.47 10.60 23.01
CA ILE A 479 8.34 11.30 23.66
C ILE A 479 8.89 12.36 24.59
N HIS A 480 8.49 13.63 24.39
CA HIS A 480 8.89 14.77 25.19
C HIS A 480 7.68 15.36 25.92
N LYS A 481 7.80 15.46 27.24
CA LYS A 481 6.85 16.22 28.10
C LYS A 481 7.32 17.67 28.22
N LEU A 482 6.42 18.61 28.03
CA LEU A 482 6.67 20.04 28.23
C LEU A 482 5.75 20.59 29.33
N ASP A 483 6.24 21.54 30.08
CA ASP A 483 5.41 22.27 31.07
C ASP A 483 4.36 23.14 30.36
N THR A 484 4.71 23.71 29.20
CA THR A 484 3.82 24.53 28.39
C THR A 484 4.12 24.32 26.91
N MET A 485 3.09 24.04 26.13
CA MET A 485 3.17 23.91 24.68
C MET A 485 3.34 25.29 24.03
N PRO A 486 4.36 25.50 23.17
CA PRO A 486 4.51 26.76 22.47
C PRO A 486 3.36 26.99 21.48
N MET A 487 2.83 28.21 21.51
CA MET A 487 1.72 28.64 20.68
C MET A 487 2.17 29.76 19.75
N ASN A 488 1.68 29.73 18.50
CA ASN A 488 1.90 30.82 17.55
C ASN A 488 0.96 32.01 17.81
N ALA A 489 1.14 33.12 17.09
CA ALA A 489 0.35 34.33 17.23
C ALA A 489 -1.18 34.14 17.05
N ASN A 490 -1.60 33.06 16.39
CA ASN A 490 -2.99 32.71 16.15
C ASN A 490 -3.58 31.76 17.20
N GLY A 491 -2.87 31.51 18.30
CA GLY A 491 -3.30 30.61 19.37
C GLY A 491 -3.31 29.12 18.99
N LYS A 492 -2.55 28.73 17.96
CA LYS A 492 -2.33 27.32 17.57
C LYS A 492 -0.94 26.87 17.99
N ILE A 493 -0.75 25.56 18.18
CA ILE A 493 0.56 24.98 18.48
C ILE A 493 1.57 25.43 17.42
N ASP A 494 2.70 25.98 17.88
CA ASP A 494 3.79 26.42 17.00
C ASP A 494 4.64 25.21 16.55
N ARG A 495 4.14 24.52 15.52
CA ARG A 495 4.83 23.36 14.94
C ARG A 495 6.16 23.70 14.31
N VAL A 496 6.35 24.95 13.84
CA VAL A 496 7.61 25.39 13.22
C VAL A 496 8.70 25.44 14.29
N LEU A 497 8.41 26.10 15.41
CA LEU A 497 9.33 26.16 16.56
C LEU A 497 9.63 24.77 17.12
N LEU A 498 8.60 23.93 17.26
CA LEU A 498 8.79 22.56 17.72
C LEU A 498 9.64 21.72 16.77
N LYS A 499 9.43 21.85 15.44
CA LYS A 499 10.22 21.15 14.41
C LYS A 499 11.69 21.61 14.44
N GLU A 500 11.95 22.90 14.66
CA GLU A 500 13.31 23.43 14.80
C GLU A 500 14.05 22.84 16.00
N LYS A 501 13.35 22.65 17.11
CA LYS A 501 13.93 22.19 18.37
C LYS A 501 14.03 20.66 18.48
N TYR A 502 13.05 19.91 17.96
CA TYR A 502 12.91 18.47 18.17
C TYR A 502 12.87 17.63 16.88
N GLY A 503 12.77 18.25 15.71
CA GLY A 503 12.61 17.56 14.42
C GLY A 503 13.84 17.59 13.50
N LYS A 504 14.99 18.15 13.94
CA LYS A 504 16.22 18.27 13.12
C LYS A 504 17.32 17.30 13.52
#